data_e75df3cdc7a976087d88a30717bfc9ca
#
_entry.id   e75df3cdc7a976087d88a30717bfc9ca
#
_cell.length_a   1.000
_cell.length_b   1.000
_cell.length_c   1.000
_cell.angle_alpha   90.00
_cell.angle_beta   90.00
_cell.angle_gamma   90.00
#
_symmetry.space_group_name_H-M   'P 1'
#
loop_
_entity.id
_entity.type
_entity.pdbx_description
1 polymer ?
#
loop_
_entity_poly.entity_id
_entity_poly.type
_entity_poly.pdbx_seq_one_letter_code
_entity_poly.pdbx_strand_id
1 'polypeptide(L)'
;TGVENDTNHGVHVGGTVAGNTLGWARDANIYSIEFYYAGAVNQVVNSSPLSPTTLWDYIREWHNTKPINTETGRRNPTITNNSYGGGITKDSAITNGPNDGVGILRYRGVTYDKWGDQGSDLTDAELEARGVHVPSDGNWYIAYASNSINADIDDAIADGIIIVTASGNNAQKNVKVGDQDYMNFLYLRNGSNPYAAIIPSNRPGSLGVNEPTLNVGAVDVYRDDRKRVSSTCGNAVDVHAAG
;
A
#
# COMPACT_ATOMS: atom_id res chain seq x y z
N THR A 1 22.84 1.35 -20.19
CA THR A 1 22.89 0.49 -19.01
C THR A 1 21.55 0.56 -18.31
N GLY A 2 20.84 -0.51 -18.43
CA GLY A 2 19.41 -0.64 -18.38
C GLY A 2 18.80 -0.33 -17.03
N VAL A 3 17.63 0.24 -17.10
CA VAL A 3 16.63 0.21 -16.05
C VAL A 3 16.04 -1.21 -16.05
N GLU A 4 16.74 -2.14 -15.42
CA GLU A 4 16.32 -3.55 -15.36
C GLU A 4 15.55 -3.89 -14.09
N ASN A 5 15.13 -2.90 -13.27
CA ASN A 5 14.89 -3.21 -11.89
C ASN A 5 13.45 -3.44 -11.45
N ASP A 6 12.42 -3.22 -12.28
CA ASP A 6 11.04 -3.44 -11.84
C ASP A 6 10.25 -4.46 -12.67
N THR A 7 10.77 -4.93 -13.76
CA THR A 7 10.06 -5.85 -14.66
C THR A 7 9.84 -7.24 -14.09
N ASN A 8 10.57 -7.62 -13.04
CA ASN A 8 10.53 -8.98 -12.49
C ASN A 8 9.54 -9.17 -11.33
N HIS A 9 9.16 -8.11 -10.62
CA HIS A 9 8.29 -8.23 -9.45
C HIS A 9 6.92 -8.81 -9.82
N GLY A 10 6.22 -8.24 -10.81
CA GLY A 10 4.93 -8.75 -11.26
C GLY A 10 4.99 -10.17 -11.81
N VAL A 11 6.07 -10.51 -12.51
CA VAL A 11 6.31 -11.88 -13.00
C VAL A 11 6.50 -12.85 -11.82
N HIS A 12 7.28 -12.46 -10.82
CA HIS A 12 7.49 -13.27 -9.62
C HIS A 12 6.17 -13.49 -8.86
N VAL A 13 5.38 -12.42 -8.66
CA VAL A 13 4.06 -12.48 -8.03
C VAL A 13 3.14 -13.41 -8.82
N GLY A 14 3.04 -13.25 -10.14
CA GLY A 14 2.23 -14.12 -11.01
C GLY A 14 2.68 -15.58 -10.95
N GLY A 15 3.99 -15.82 -10.90
CA GLY A 15 4.57 -17.16 -10.73
C GLY A 15 4.20 -17.80 -9.38
N THR A 16 4.15 -17.02 -8.30
CA THR A 16 3.71 -17.49 -6.99
C THR A 16 2.22 -17.84 -6.99
N VAL A 17 1.40 -17.06 -7.68
CA VAL A 17 -0.05 -17.33 -7.77
C VAL A 17 -0.32 -18.58 -8.61
N ALA A 18 0.16 -18.67 -9.83
CA ALA A 18 -0.24 -19.73 -10.76
C ALA A 18 0.89 -20.25 -11.66
N GLY A 19 2.14 -20.20 -11.21
CA GLY A 19 3.24 -20.81 -11.94
C GLY A 19 3.04 -22.34 -12.06
N ASN A 20 3.37 -22.89 -13.22
CA ASN A 20 3.10 -24.30 -13.58
C ASN A 20 3.67 -25.33 -12.58
N THR A 21 4.74 -25.01 -11.88
CA THR A 21 5.42 -25.95 -10.98
C THR A 21 5.13 -25.64 -9.50
N LEU A 22 5.24 -24.37 -9.10
CA LEU A 22 5.19 -23.95 -7.70
C LEU A 22 4.03 -23.01 -7.38
N GLY A 23 3.21 -22.65 -8.38
CA GLY A 23 2.05 -21.80 -8.15
C GLY A 23 0.98 -22.48 -7.30
N TRP A 24 0.35 -21.72 -6.43
CA TRP A 24 -0.70 -22.22 -5.54
C TRP A 24 -2.03 -22.47 -6.26
N ALA A 25 -2.34 -21.68 -7.28
CA ALA A 25 -3.57 -21.76 -8.06
C ALA A 25 -3.28 -22.02 -9.54
N ARG A 26 -2.66 -23.17 -9.86
CA ARG A 26 -2.15 -23.52 -11.20
C ARG A 26 -3.21 -23.54 -12.29
N ASP A 27 -4.44 -23.84 -11.92
CA ASP A 27 -5.57 -23.92 -12.85
C ASP A 27 -6.32 -22.59 -13.00
N ALA A 28 -5.86 -21.53 -12.33
CA ALA A 28 -6.47 -20.22 -12.45
C ALA A 28 -6.06 -19.54 -13.76
N ASN A 29 -7.03 -18.88 -14.40
CA ASN A 29 -6.72 -17.98 -15.52
C ASN A 29 -6.09 -16.69 -14.95
N ILE A 30 -4.89 -16.37 -15.41
CA ILE A 30 -4.19 -15.15 -15.02
C ILE A 30 -4.39 -14.09 -16.09
N TYR A 31 -4.72 -12.89 -15.63
CA TYR A 31 -4.79 -11.67 -16.41
C TYR A 31 -3.85 -10.65 -15.79
N SER A 32 -2.78 -10.30 -16.49
CA SER A 32 -1.83 -9.30 -16.05
C SER A 32 -2.29 -7.93 -16.52
N ILE A 33 -2.32 -6.97 -15.58
CA ILE A 33 -2.62 -5.58 -15.86
C ILE A 33 -1.41 -4.75 -15.44
N GLU A 34 -0.80 -4.07 -16.40
CA GLU A 34 0.27 -3.12 -16.16
C GLU A 34 -0.35 -1.72 -16.07
N PHE A 35 -0.30 -1.12 -14.89
CA PHE A 35 -0.84 0.23 -14.67
C PHE A 35 0.24 1.26 -14.32
N TYR A 36 1.44 0.81 -13.98
CA TYR A 36 2.57 1.67 -13.68
C TYR A 36 3.73 1.30 -14.59
N TYR A 37 4.07 2.21 -15.48
CA TYR A 37 5.26 2.11 -16.31
C TYR A 37 6.31 3.08 -15.75
N ALA A 38 7.34 2.57 -15.10
CA ALA A 38 8.56 3.33 -14.82
C ALA A 38 9.30 3.52 -16.14
N GLY A 39 8.97 4.60 -16.85
CA GLY A 39 9.42 4.84 -18.20
C GLY A 39 10.92 4.68 -18.37
N ALA A 40 11.32 3.88 -19.34
CA ALA A 40 12.66 3.95 -19.88
C ALA A 40 12.88 5.40 -20.39
N VAL A 41 13.89 6.05 -19.85
CA VAL A 41 14.39 7.32 -20.31
C VAL A 41 14.64 7.16 -21.82
N ASN A 42 13.85 7.79 -22.68
CA ASN A 42 13.87 7.82 -24.15
C ASN A 42 12.86 6.94 -24.92
N GLN A 43 11.85 6.37 -24.31
CA GLN A 43 10.72 5.91 -25.11
C GLN A 43 9.55 6.87 -24.97
N VAL A 44 9.22 7.51 -26.08
CA VAL A 44 7.98 8.27 -26.23
C VAL A 44 6.84 7.26 -26.31
N VAL A 45 6.39 6.80 -25.16
CA VAL A 45 5.14 6.06 -25.12
C VAL A 45 4.04 7.12 -24.99
N ASN A 46 3.29 7.30 -26.07
CA ASN A 46 2.14 8.21 -26.11
C ASN A 46 0.92 7.70 -25.31
N SER A 47 1.13 6.83 -24.35
CA SER A 47 0.07 6.38 -23.46
C SER A 47 0.33 6.87 -22.05
N SER A 48 -0.48 7.81 -21.60
CA SER A 48 -0.57 8.09 -20.17
C SER A 48 -0.86 6.79 -19.44
N PRO A 49 -0.14 6.44 -18.38
CA PRO A 49 -0.47 5.28 -17.58
C PRO A 49 -1.94 5.39 -17.15
N LEU A 50 -2.65 4.28 -17.16
CA LEU A 50 -4.03 4.24 -16.69
C LEU A 50 -4.06 4.77 -15.25
N SER A 51 -4.98 5.69 -14.98
CA SER A 51 -5.18 6.09 -13.59
C SER A 51 -5.66 4.88 -12.79
N PRO A 52 -5.34 4.79 -11.50
CA PRO A 52 -5.85 3.70 -10.66
C PRO A 52 -7.38 3.59 -10.67
N THR A 53 -8.10 4.69 -10.78
CA THR A 53 -9.56 4.72 -10.92
C THR A 53 -10.01 4.05 -12.22
N THR A 54 -9.44 4.47 -13.35
CA THR A 54 -9.71 3.85 -14.67
C THR A 54 -9.41 2.36 -14.67
N LEU A 55 -8.36 1.92 -13.96
CA LEU A 55 -8.02 0.51 -13.83
C LEU A 55 -9.14 -0.28 -13.17
N TRP A 56 -9.72 0.24 -12.10
CA TRP A 56 -10.82 -0.43 -11.41
C TRP A 56 -12.09 -0.48 -12.25
N ASP A 57 -12.39 0.54 -13.06
CA ASP A 57 -13.49 0.50 -14.02
C ASP A 57 -13.32 -0.64 -15.02
N TYR A 58 -12.10 -0.84 -15.56
CA TYR A 58 -11.83 -1.97 -16.46
C TYR A 58 -11.99 -3.32 -15.78
N ILE A 59 -11.50 -3.49 -14.56
CA ILE A 59 -11.61 -4.75 -13.83
C ILE A 59 -13.09 -5.08 -13.57
N ARG A 60 -13.87 -4.10 -13.15
CA ARG A 60 -15.30 -4.24 -12.89
C ARG A 60 -16.08 -4.59 -14.16
N GLU A 61 -15.85 -3.83 -15.24
CA GLU A 61 -16.50 -4.09 -16.52
C GLU A 61 -16.15 -5.50 -17.01
N TRP A 62 -14.87 -5.87 -17.00
CA TRP A 62 -14.48 -7.23 -17.36
C TRP A 62 -15.14 -8.31 -16.49
N HIS A 63 -15.22 -8.11 -15.18
CA HIS A 63 -15.91 -9.02 -14.27
C HIS A 63 -17.38 -9.17 -14.68
N ASN A 64 -18.05 -8.07 -15.01
CA ASN A 64 -19.46 -8.02 -15.34
C ASN A 64 -19.78 -8.61 -16.73
N THR A 65 -18.82 -8.75 -17.62
CA THR A 65 -18.98 -9.47 -18.90
C THR A 65 -18.96 -10.98 -18.75
N LYS A 66 -18.49 -11.54 -17.63
CA LYS A 66 -18.45 -12.98 -17.41
C LYS A 66 -19.85 -13.61 -17.43
N PRO A 67 -20.01 -14.79 -18.02
CA PRO A 67 -21.28 -15.50 -17.96
C PRO A 67 -21.61 -15.92 -16.53
N ILE A 68 -22.90 -16.02 -16.24
CA ILE A 68 -23.38 -16.63 -15.00
C ILE A 68 -23.12 -18.15 -15.10
N ASN A 69 -22.44 -18.68 -14.10
CA ASN A 69 -22.27 -20.11 -13.92
C ASN A 69 -23.64 -20.70 -13.52
N THR A 70 -24.13 -21.62 -14.31
CA THR A 70 -25.46 -22.21 -14.12
C THR A 70 -25.59 -23.06 -12.85
N GLU A 71 -24.46 -23.60 -12.36
CA GLU A 71 -24.45 -24.42 -11.15
C GLU A 71 -24.52 -23.57 -9.88
N THR A 72 -23.88 -22.40 -9.88
CA THR A 72 -23.78 -21.53 -8.70
C THR A 72 -24.77 -20.37 -8.73
N GLY A 73 -25.31 -20.03 -9.90
CA GLY A 73 -26.14 -18.85 -10.12
C GLY A 73 -25.37 -17.53 -10.03
N ARG A 74 -24.04 -17.56 -10.04
CA ARG A 74 -23.14 -16.39 -9.91
C ARG A 74 -22.08 -16.40 -11.00
N ARG A 75 -21.44 -15.27 -11.25
CA ARG A 75 -20.24 -15.22 -12.07
C ARG A 75 -19.08 -15.95 -11.35
N ASN A 76 -18.21 -16.58 -12.12
CA ASN A 76 -16.97 -17.09 -11.53
C ASN A 76 -16.21 -15.94 -10.87
N PRO A 77 -15.58 -16.18 -9.68
CA PRO A 77 -14.95 -15.13 -8.92
C PRO A 77 -13.81 -14.45 -9.72
N THR A 78 -13.66 -13.17 -9.49
CA THR A 78 -12.45 -12.41 -9.83
C THR A 78 -11.72 -12.16 -8.54
N ILE A 79 -10.43 -12.50 -8.50
CA ILE A 79 -9.54 -12.23 -7.38
C ILE A 79 -8.45 -11.31 -7.90
N THR A 80 -8.33 -10.13 -7.32
CA THR A 80 -7.21 -9.24 -7.64
C THR A 80 -6.11 -9.40 -6.62
N ASN A 81 -4.88 -9.57 -7.08
CA ASN A 81 -3.68 -9.57 -6.23
C ASN A 81 -2.94 -8.25 -6.40
N ASN A 82 -2.93 -7.45 -5.35
CA ASN A 82 -2.40 -6.10 -5.34
C ASN A 82 -1.15 -6.03 -4.45
N SER A 83 -0.01 -6.45 -5.01
CA SER A 83 1.28 -6.46 -4.32
C SER A 83 2.00 -5.12 -4.46
N TYR A 84 1.29 -4.02 -4.26
CA TYR A 84 1.81 -2.65 -4.34
C TYR A 84 1.13 -1.75 -3.31
N GLY A 85 1.68 -0.58 -3.09
CA GLY A 85 1.13 0.45 -2.22
C GLY A 85 1.80 1.78 -2.44
N GLY A 86 1.21 2.83 -1.92
CA GLY A 86 1.75 4.19 -1.92
C GLY A 86 2.28 4.60 -0.56
N GLY A 87 3.16 5.57 -0.57
CA GLY A 87 3.67 6.16 0.66
C GLY A 87 4.47 7.43 0.42
N ILE A 88 4.80 8.11 1.50
CA ILE A 88 5.65 9.29 1.51
C ILE A 88 6.90 8.96 2.28
N THR A 89 8.05 9.23 1.66
CA THR A 89 9.36 9.16 2.32
C THR A 89 9.74 10.53 2.84
N LYS A 90 10.69 10.59 3.77
CA LYS A 90 11.30 11.83 4.22
C LYS A 90 11.80 12.66 3.03
N ASP A 91 12.55 12.03 2.11
CA ASP A 91 13.11 12.71 0.96
C ASP A 91 12.05 13.27 0.01
N SER A 92 10.95 12.56 -0.20
CA SER A 92 9.84 13.05 -1.02
C SER A 92 9.03 14.16 -0.34
N ALA A 93 9.07 14.25 0.97
CA ALA A 93 8.42 15.29 1.74
C ALA A 93 9.24 16.59 1.79
N ILE A 94 10.56 16.49 1.62
CA ILE A 94 11.50 17.63 1.62
C ILE A 94 11.74 18.03 0.16
N THR A 95 10.86 18.84 -0.41
CA THR A 95 10.95 19.18 -1.85
C THR A 95 11.68 20.50 -2.15
N ASN A 96 11.69 21.49 -1.25
CA ASN A 96 12.13 22.84 -1.58
C ASN A 96 12.96 23.57 -0.52
N GLY A 97 13.43 22.90 0.53
CA GLY A 97 14.31 23.55 1.50
C GLY A 97 14.25 23.02 2.92
N PRO A 98 15.06 23.57 3.83
CA PRO A 98 15.22 23.04 5.18
C PRO A 98 13.97 23.17 6.09
N ASN A 99 12.96 23.89 5.62
CA ASN A 99 11.70 24.05 6.34
C ASN A 99 10.55 23.22 5.74
N ASP A 100 10.82 22.48 4.65
CA ASP A 100 9.85 21.57 4.04
C ASP A 100 9.96 20.20 4.69
N GLY A 101 8.87 19.46 4.70
CA GLY A 101 8.85 18.11 5.22
C GLY A 101 7.77 17.88 6.26
N VAL A 102 7.94 16.86 7.09
CA VAL A 102 7.01 16.60 8.18
C VAL A 102 7.27 17.58 9.32
N GLY A 103 6.26 18.32 9.67
CA GLY A 103 6.34 19.32 10.70
C GLY A 103 5.75 18.91 12.04
N ILE A 104 4.66 18.17 12.00
CA ILE A 104 3.85 17.88 13.19
C ILE A 104 3.32 16.46 13.09
N LEU A 105 3.51 15.68 14.16
CA LEU A 105 2.82 14.41 14.37
C LEU A 105 1.71 14.63 15.39
N ARG A 106 0.48 14.25 15.07
CA ARG A 106 -0.61 14.11 16.02
C ARG A 106 -0.86 12.64 16.32
N TYR A 107 -0.52 12.23 17.52
CA TYR A 107 -0.65 10.85 17.98
C TYR A 107 -1.57 10.77 19.18
N ARG A 108 -2.70 10.06 19.07
CA ARG A 108 -3.73 9.92 20.12
C ARG A 108 -4.13 11.26 20.76
N GLY A 109 -4.30 12.27 19.92
CA GLY A 109 -4.70 13.60 20.35
C GLY A 109 -3.58 14.50 20.85
N VAL A 110 -2.39 13.98 21.12
CA VAL A 110 -1.21 14.76 21.49
C VAL A 110 -0.47 15.20 20.25
N THR A 111 -0.07 16.46 20.23
CA THR A 111 0.68 17.06 19.12
C THR A 111 2.15 17.16 19.49
N TYR A 112 3.01 16.66 18.62
CA TYR A 112 4.47 16.76 18.72
C TYR A 112 4.94 17.65 17.58
N ASP A 113 5.57 18.76 17.92
CA ASP A 113 6.11 19.70 16.95
C ASP A 113 7.56 19.35 16.59
N LYS A 114 8.04 19.85 15.45
CA LYS A 114 9.44 19.68 14.99
C LYS A 114 9.90 18.23 14.91
N TRP A 115 9.09 17.38 14.28
CA TRP A 115 9.53 16.06 13.94
C TRP A 115 10.43 16.10 12.70
N GLY A 116 11.59 15.49 12.79
CA GLY A 116 12.61 15.44 11.73
C GLY A 116 13.93 16.11 12.12
N ASP A 117 14.73 16.56 11.17
CA ASP A 117 16.12 16.98 11.34
C ASP A 117 16.33 18.26 12.20
N GLN A 118 15.30 18.99 12.54
CA GLN A 118 15.36 20.31 13.16
C GLN A 118 15.18 20.30 14.71
N GLY A 119 15.51 19.20 15.34
CA GLY A 119 15.34 19.06 16.79
C GLY A 119 13.94 18.57 17.14
N SER A 120 13.70 17.33 16.82
CA SER A 120 12.47 16.59 17.08
C SER A 120 12.17 16.51 18.57
N ASP A 121 10.91 16.72 18.93
CA ASP A 121 10.40 16.37 20.28
C ASP A 121 10.38 14.84 20.51
N LEU A 122 10.60 14.05 19.45
CA LEU A 122 10.61 12.59 19.50
C LEU A 122 11.93 12.03 18.95
N THR A 123 12.46 11.06 19.66
CA THR A 123 13.55 10.20 19.17
C THR A 123 13.04 9.17 18.15
N ASP A 124 13.93 8.57 17.38
CA ASP A 124 13.59 7.50 16.43
C ASP A 124 12.85 6.34 17.11
N ALA A 125 13.31 5.92 18.30
CA ALA A 125 12.67 4.86 19.06
C ALA A 125 11.24 5.25 19.51
N GLU A 126 11.01 6.52 19.83
CA GLU A 126 9.68 7.02 20.18
C GLU A 126 8.77 7.14 18.97
N LEU A 127 9.31 7.42 17.78
CA LEU A 127 8.59 7.39 16.52
C LEU A 127 8.17 5.96 16.18
N GLU A 128 9.10 5.01 16.28
CA GLU A 128 8.81 3.58 16.04
C GLU A 128 7.75 3.04 17.02
N ALA A 129 7.83 3.41 18.28
CA ALA A 129 6.82 3.06 19.28
C ALA A 129 5.41 3.61 18.95
N ARG A 130 5.35 4.64 18.09
CA ARG A 130 4.10 5.23 17.57
C ARG A 130 3.72 4.71 16.18
N GLY A 131 4.42 3.70 15.70
CA GLY A 131 4.12 3.05 14.42
C GLY A 131 4.69 3.75 13.20
N VAL A 132 5.65 4.65 13.38
CA VAL A 132 6.42 5.27 12.30
C VAL A 132 7.77 4.56 12.23
N HIS A 133 8.00 3.78 11.18
CA HIS A 133 9.28 3.12 11.00
C HIS A 133 10.37 4.10 10.58
N VAL A 134 11.49 4.09 11.29
CA VAL A 134 12.68 4.87 10.99
C VAL A 134 13.82 3.91 10.66
N PRO A 135 14.13 3.70 9.37
CA PRO A 135 15.24 2.84 8.98
C PRO A 135 16.59 3.46 9.38
N SER A 136 17.65 2.63 9.35
CA SER A 136 19.00 3.01 9.79
C SER A 136 19.62 4.17 9.00
N ASP A 137 19.15 4.44 7.78
CA ASP A 137 19.53 5.60 6.97
C ASP A 137 18.77 6.89 7.35
N GLY A 138 17.87 6.80 8.32
CA GLY A 138 17.04 7.92 8.78
C GLY A 138 15.93 8.32 7.80
N ASN A 139 15.74 7.59 6.71
CA ASN A 139 14.72 7.88 5.71
C ASN A 139 13.39 7.18 6.08
N TRP A 140 12.64 7.79 7.00
CA TRP A 140 11.33 7.26 7.37
C TRP A 140 10.36 7.20 6.19
N TYR A 141 9.47 6.24 6.26
CA TYR A 141 8.41 6.02 5.27
C TYR A 141 7.05 5.90 5.95
N ILE A 142 6.05 6.56 5.41
CA ILE A 142 4.67 6.47 5.86
C ILE A 142 3.79 6.05 4.70
N ALA A 143 3.20 4.90 4.86
CA ALA A 143 2.22 4.40 3.91
C ALA A 143 0.97 5.27 3.94
N TYR A 144 0.43 5.61 2.78
CA TYR A 144 -0.87 6.26 2.67
C TYR A 144 -1.64 5.73 1.46
N ALA A 145 -2.96 5.77 1.56
CA ALA A 145 -3.85 5.44 0.47
C ALA A 145 -4.59 6.68 -0.01
N SER A 146 -4.87 6.72 -1.30
CA SER A 146 -5.69 7.78 -1.90
C SER A 146 -7.18 7.50 -1.66
N ASN A 147 -7.89 8.47 -1.09
CA ASN A 147 -9.33 8.34 -0.87
C ASN A 147 -10.13 8.20 -2.18
N SER A 148 -9.59 8.67 -3.30
CA SER A 148 -10.26 8.56 -4.60
C SER A 148 -10.39 7.12 -5.10
N ILE A 149 -9.50 6.24 -4.67
CA ILE A 149 -9.53 4.82 -5.05
C ILE A 149 -10.51 4.03 -4.17
N ASN A 150 -10.80 4.50 -2.97
CA ASN A 150 -11.66 3.76 -2.04
C ASN A 150 -13.08 3.54 -2.58
N ALA A 151 -13.66 4.52 -3.25
CA ALA A 151 -14.99 4.37 -3.84
C ALA A 151 -15.02 3.29 -4.93
N ASP A 152 -13.98 3.25 -5.79
CA ASP A 152 -13.87 2.23 -6.83
C ASP A 152 -13.66 0.83 -6.24
N ILE A 153 -12.94 0.73 -5.12
CA ILE A 153 -12.75 -0.50 -4.37
C ILE A 153 -14.07 -1.00 -3.78
N ASP A 154 -14.84 -0.11 -3.14
CA ASP A 154 -16.14 -0.44 -2.55
C ASP A 154 -17.10 -0.94 -3.62
N ASP A 155 -17.13 -0.29 -4.77
CA ASP A 155 -17.92 -0.69 -5.92
C ASP A 155 -17.47 -2.06 -6.49
N ALA A 156 -16.18 -2.30 -6.59
CA ALA A 156 -15.64 -3.58 -7.06
C ALA A 156 -16.03 -4.74 -6.12
N ILE A 157 -16.02 -4.48 -4.82
CA ILE A 157 -16.46 -5.45 -3.82
C ILE A 157 -17.96 -5.70 -3.92
N ALA A 158 -18.76 -4.65 -4.14
CA ALA A 158 -20.21 -4.78 -4.36
C ALA A 158 -20.52 -5.62 -5.61
N ASP A 159 -19.70 -5.55 -6.65
CA ASP A 159 -19.78 -6.40 -7.84
C ASP A 159 -19.37 -7.86 -7.57
N GLY A 160 -18.79 -8.18 -6.41
CA GLY A 160 -18.38 -9.53 -6.03
C GLY A 160 -16.91 -9.86 -6.34
N ILE A 161 -16.09 -8.85 -6.57
CA ILE A 161 -14.64 -8.99 -6.77
C ILE A 161 -13.95 -9.14 -5.40
N ILE A 162 -13.06 -10.12 -5.29
CA ILE A 162 -12.25 -10.35 -4.08
C ILE A 162 -10.93 -9.61 -4.25
N ILE A 163 -10.64 -8.72 -3.31
CA ILE A 163 -9.45 -7.87 -3.37
C ILE A 163 -8.46 -8.30 -2.29
N VAL A 164 -7.29 -8.77 -2.73
CA VAL A 164 -6.18 -9.15 -1.87
C VAL A 164 -5.08 -8.10 -2.00
N THR A 165 -4.59 -7.59 -0.88
CA THR A 165 -3.58 -6.52 -0.88
C THR A 165 -2.41 -6.85 0.04
N ALA A 166 -1.22 -6.36 -0.30
CA ALA A 166 -0.08 -6.42 0.59
C ALA A 166 -0.24 -5.42 1.74
N SER A 167 0.07 -5.83 2.97
CA SER A 167 -0.01 -4.95 4.14
C SER A 167 1.11 -3.89 4.18
N GLY A 168 2.18 -4.09 3.41
CA GLY A 168 3.35 -3.21 3.35
C GLY A 168 4.60 -3.82 3.98
N ASN A 169 5.77 -3.23 3.61
CA ASN A 169 7.10 -3.73 3.96
C ASN A 169 7.88 -2.81 4.92
N ASN A 170 7.23 -1.87 5.57
CA ASN A 170 7.90 -0.81 6.32
C ASN A 170 7.73 -0.93 7.84
N ALA A 171 7.49 -2.14 8.35
CA ALA A 171 7.35 -2.46 9.77
C ALA A 171 6.34 -1.55 10.54
N GLN A 172 5.47 -0.87 9.83
CA GLN A 172 4.51 0.07 10.40
C GLN A 172 3.38 -0.64 11.14
N LYS A 173 2.73 0.08 12.04
CA LYS A 173 1.48 -0.34 12.65
C LYS A 173 0.32 0.26 11.89
N ASN A 174 -0.48 -0.59 11.25
CA ASN A 174 -1.72 -0.20 10.57
C ASN A 174 -2.94 -0.73 11.32
N VAL A 175 -3.95 0.12 11.43
CA VAL A 175 -5.13 -0.15 12.25
C VAL A 175 -6.43 0.12 11.51
N LYS A 176 -7.49 -0.59 11.90
CA LYS A 176 -8.84 -0.42 11.39
C LYS A 176 -9.57 0.74 12.07
N VAL A 177 -10.66 1.17 11.45
CA VAL A 177 -11.62 2.12 12.04
C VAL A 177 -12.03 1.66 13.44
N GLY A 178 -12.06 2.60 14.38
CA GLY A 178 -12.38 2.32 15.79
C GLY A 178 -11.18 2.02 16.69
N ASP A 179 -10.01 1.77 16.13
CA ASP A 179 -8.77 1.71 16.92
C ASP A 179 -8.34 3.11 17.35
N GLN A 180 -7.75 3.23 18.55
CA GLN A 180 -7.30 4.51 19.09
C GLN A 180 -6.23 5.20 18.21
N ASP A 181 -5.51 4.44 17.40
CA ASP A 181 -4.45 4.96 16.53
C ASP A 181 -4.97 5.34 15.12
N TYR A 182 -6.24 5.08 14.81
CA TYR A 182 -6.82 5.36 13.49
C TYR A 182 -6.84 6.84 13.13
N MET A 183 -6.94 7.71 14.14
CA MET A 183 -6.99 9.16 13.98
C MET A 183 -5.63 9.84 14.19
N ASN A 184 -4.55 9.10 14.04
CA ASN A 184 -3.22 9.68 14.04
C ASN A 184 -2.90 10.28 12.66
N PHE A 185 -2.27 11.45 12.66
CA PHE A 185 -1.98 12.21 11.45
C PHE A 185 -0.59 12.81 11.48
N LEU A 186 -0.04 12.96 10.27
CA LEU A 186 1.12 13.77 10.00
C LEU A 186 0.69 15.01 9.25
N TYR A 187 1.27 16.13 9.62
CA TYR A 187 1.11 17.39 8.91
C TYR A 187 2.40 17.66 8.14
N LEU A 188 2.30 17.73 6.82
CA LEU A 188 3.41 18.12 5.97
C LEU A 188 3.51 19.63 5.94
N ARG A 189 4.74 20.14 5.95
CA ARG A 189 5.07 21.55 5.76
C ARG A 189 5.43 21.83 4.30
N ASN A 190 5.09 23.02 3.86
CA ASN A 190 5.63 23.62 2.65
C ASN A 190 6.02 25.05 3.00
N GLY A 191 7.31 25.29 3.16
CA GLY A 191 7.84 26.56 3.59
C GLY A 191 7.25 27.04 4.93
N SER A 192 6.54 28.18 4.90
CA SER A 192 5.90 28.74 6.08
C SER A 192 4.50 28.16 6.40
N ASN A 193 3.97 27.28 5.53
CA ASN A 193 2.68 26.62 5.77
C ASN A 193 2.87 25.29 6.51
N PRO A 194 2.62 25.20 7.81
CA PRO A 194 2.81 23.97 8.59
C PRO A 194 1.74 22.90 8.30
N TYR A 195 0.72 23.22 7.54
CA TYR A 195 -0.42 22.33 7.25
C TYR A 195 -0.67 22.19 5.75
N ALA A 196 0.41 22.09 4.96
CA ALA A 196 0.28 21.95 3.51
C ALA A 196 -0.47 20.69 3.09
N ALA A 197 -0.31 19.59 3.84
CA ALA A 197 -1.09 18.36 3.68
C ALA A 197 -1.25 17.62 5.01
N ILE A 198 -2.34 16.89 5.14
CA ILE A 198 -2.64 16.03 6.30
C ILE A 198 -2.66 14.59 5.82
N ILE A 199 -1.81 13.76 6.41
CA ILE A 199 -1.66 12.36 6.02
C ILE A 199 -1.93 11.47 7.23
N PRO A 200 -2.90 10.55 7.14
CA PRO A 200 -3.10 9.54 8.17
C PRO A 200 -1.86 8.66 8.32
N SER A 201 -1.36 8.46 9.53
CA SER A 201 -0.09 7.78 9.77
C SER A 201 -0.19 6.28 10.07
N ASN A 202 -1.31 5.82 10.58
CA ASN A 202 -1.48 4.42 10.99
C ASN A 202 -2.53 3.69 10.16
N ARG A 203 -2.66 4.04 8.89
CA ARG A 203 -3.59 3.39 7.96
C ARG A 203 -2.85 2.62 6.87
N PRO A 204 -3.43 1.55 6.34
CA PRO A 204 -2.84 0.83 5.22
C PRO A 204 -2.51 1.76 4.05
N GLY A 205 -1.34 1.60 3.46
CA GLY A 205 -0.90 2.34 2.28
C GLY A 205 -1.21 1.64 0.97
N SER A 206 -1.79 0.45 1.03
CA SER A 206 -2.31 -0.27 -0.12
C SER A 206 -3.81 0.00 -0.29
N LEU A 207 -4.40 -0.59 -1.31
CA LEU A 207 -5.83 -0.46 -1.60
C LEU A 207 -6.67 -0.92 -0.40
N GLY A 208 -7.74 -0.18 -0.09
CA GLY A 208 -8.72 -0.63 0.87
C GLY A 208 -8.40 -0.28 2.32
N VAL A 209 -8.24 1.01 2.59
CA VAL A 209 -8.27 1.53 3.97
C VAL A 209 -9.60 1.24 4.65
N ASN A 210 -10.63 1.17 3.85
CA ASN A 210 -11.99 0.83 4.26
C ASN A 210 -12.27 -0.59 3.76
N GLU A 211 -12.67 -1.43 4.60
CA GLU A 211 -13.01 -2.83 4.37
C GLU A 211 -13.94 -3.09 3.17
N PRO A 212 -14.00 -4.29 2.67
CA PRO A 212 -13.44 -5.58 3.12
C PRO A 212 -12.37 -6.13 2.15
N THR A 213 -11.25 -5.51 2.06
CA THR A 213 -10.08 -6.09 1.37
C THR A 213 -9.35 -7.04 2.31
N LEU A 214 -8.74 -8.09 1.75
CA LEU A 214 -7.90 -9.01 2.51
C LEU A 214 -6.46 -8.48 2.55
N ASN A 215 -6.05 -7.93 3.67
CA ASN A 215 -4.70 -7.42 3.91
C ASN A 215 -3.77 -8.53 4.38
N VAL A 216 -2.70 -8.79 3.61
CA VAL A 216 -1.78 -9.91 3.85
C VAL A 216 -0.42 -9.39 4.29
N GLY A 217 0.01 -9.79 5.50
CA GLY A 217 1.35 -9.59 6.02
C GLY A 217 2.27 -10.76 5.67
N ALA A 218 3.58 -10.58 5.88
CA ALA A 218 4.58 -11.62 5.63
C ALA A 218 5.07 -12.27 6.92
N VAL A 219 5.21 -13.61 6.91
CA VAL A 219 5.97 -14.37 7.89
C VAL A 219 7.33 -14.75 7.33
N ASP A 220 8.32 -14.82 8.21
CA ASP A 220 9.67 -15.27 7.89
C ASP A 220 9.74 -16.79 8.10
N VAL A 221 9.68 -17.52 7.01
CA VAL A 221 9.73 -19.00 7.04
C VAL A 221 11.07 -19.58 7.55
N TYR A 222 12.11 -18.76 7.61
CA TYR A 222 13.41 -19.16 8.16
C TYR A 222 13.57 -18.90 9.66
N ARG A 223 12.56 -18.26 10.29
CA ARG A 223 12.59 -17.85 11.69
C ARG A 223 11.33 -18.25 12.44
N ASP A 224 11.04 -19.53 12.46
CA ASP A 224 9.94 -20.13 13.22
C ASP A 224 8.56 -19.51 12.93
N ASP A 225 8.30 -19.18 11.66
CA ASP A 225 7.04 -18.58 11.19
C ASP A 225 6.63 -17.29 11.93
N ARG A 226 7.61 -16.53 12.42
CA ARG A 226 7.36 -15.23 13.02
C ARG A 226 7.06 -14.19 11.95
N LYS A 227 6.35 -13.15 12.33
CA LYS A 227 6.17 -11.99 11.46
C LYS A 227 7.55 -11.50 10.97
N ARG A 228 7.69 -11.36 9.65
CA ARG A 228 8.89 -10.78 9.06
C ARG A 228 9.14 -9.37 9.63
N VAL A 229 10.39 -9.04 9.94
CA VAL A 229 10.73 -7.76 10.58
C VAL A 229 10.19 -6.57 9.80
N SER A 230 10.32 -6.59 8.48
CA SER A 230 9.83 -5.52 7.60
C SER A 230 8.31 -5.53 7.40
N SER A 231 7.60 -6.63 7.70
CA SER A 231 6.15 -6.68 7.48
C SER A 231 5.41 -5.73 8.39
N THR A 232 4.44 -5.05 7.83
CA THR A 232 3.47 -4.24 8.58
C THR A 232 2.73 -5.11 9.61
N CYS A 233 2.32 -4.53 10.70
CA CYS A 233 1.59 -5.16 11.80
C CYS A 233 0.33 -4.36 12.18
N GLY A 234 -0.39 -4.83 13.17
CA GLY A 234 -1.61 -4.18 13.67
C GLY A 234 -2.88 -4.89 13.21
N ASN A 235 -4.02 -4.42 13.69
CA ASN A 235 -5.31 -5.07 13.46
C ASN A 235 -5.89 -4.84 12.05
N ALA A 236 -5.23 -4.04 11.22
CA ALA A 236 -5.56 -3.92 9.80
C ALA A 236 -4.90 -5.02 8.94
N VAL A 237 -4.03 -5.86 9.50
CA VAL A 237 -3.48 -7.03 8.83
C VAL A 237 -4.39 -8.23 9.16
N ASP A 238 -5.06 -8.78 8.15
CA ASP A 238 -6.06 -9.84 8.35
C ASP A 238 -5.42 -11.21 8.49
N VAL A 239 -4.42 -11.50 7.68
CA VAL A 239 -3.68 -12.77 7.66
C VAL A 239 -2.21 -12.55 7.38
N HIS A 240 -1.40 -13.54 7.68
CA HIS A 240 0.01 -13.58 7.30
C HIS A 240 0.29 -14.80 6.44
N ALA A 241 1.10 -14.66 5.42
CA ALA A 241 1.55 -15.72 4.54
C ALA A 241 3.08 -15.71 4.42
N ALA A 242 3.65 -16.81 3.90
CA ALA A 242 5.06 -16.88 3.58
C ALA A 242 5.46 -15.74 2.62
N GLY A 243 6.52 -15.00 2.95
CA GLY A 243 6.96 -13.82 2.20
C GLY A 243 8.48 -13.71 2.06
#